data_76ee7e3ad9dce1686c6b674d22de39a5
#
_entry.id   76ee7e3ad9dce1686c6b674d22de39a5
#
_cell.length_a   1.000
_cell.length_b   1.000
_cell.length_c   1.000
_cell.angle_alpha   90.00
_cell.angle_beta   90.00
_cell.angle_gamma   90.00
#
_symmetry.space_group_name_H-M   'P 1'
#
loop_
_entity.id
_entity.type
_entity.pdbx_description
1 polymer ?
#
loop_
_entity_poly.entity_id
_entity_poly.type
_entity_poly.pdbx_seq_one_letter_code
_entity_poly.pdbx_strand_id
1 'polypeptide(L)'
;MISALDSLRAQFIVTPGGARLRTATFLRADGTPDLGVCVVLHGQTEFIEKYGEVIDDLRARGYAVATFDWRGQGGSTRALADPLKCHVGNFREYDEDLATFLEQVIKPMGVAPPLVLAHSMGAHILLRTLHDRPRAFSAAVLSAPMMAVSTRGQPAWVASLATTVMNAAGRSTSWVMGMADRDPLKLRFEDNLVTSDRSRWLAIQALITKKPELRLAGPTWGWLKAANESMAQVLSRGYAEAIGTRVLVCGAGKDRIVLTPASEAFARRLPRGTYALFEDSEHEILMENDSIRARFWKAFDAFVAAGVN
;
A
#
# COMPACT_ATOMS: atom_id res chain seq x y z
N MET A 1 -12.27 -12.39 20.54
CA MET A 1 -10.84 -12.11 20.22
C MET A 1 -10.54 -10.67 20.56
N ILE A 2 -9.40 -10.37 21.19
CA ILE A 2 -8.93 -8.99 21.39
C ILE A 2 -8.57 -8.46 19.99
N SER A 3 -9.13 -7.31 19.59
CA SER A 3 -8.83 -6.68 18.30
C SER A 3 -7.32 -6.40 18.18
N ALA A 4 -6.77 -6.49 16.97
CA ALA A 4 -5.38 -6.12 16.69
C ALA A 4 -5.08 -4.70 17.20
N LEU A 5 -6.04 -3.79 17.06
CA LEU A 5 -5.87 -2.40 17.49
C LEU A 5 -5.74 -2.24 19.02
N ASP A 6 -6.40 -3.11 19.81
CA ASP A 6 -6.28 -3.10 21.27
C ASP A 6 -4.88 -3.56 21.74
N SER A 7 -4.23 -4.39 20.93
CA SER A 7 -2.89 -4.92 21.19
C SER A 7 -1.78 -4.13 20.50
N LEU A 8 -2.10 -3.06 19.78
CA LEU A 8 -1.13 -2.24 19.05
C LEU A 8 -0.06 -1.68 19.99
N ARG A 9 1.18 -2.11 19.81
CA ARG A 9 2.37 -1.57 20.44
C ARG A 9 3.28 -1.03 19.36
N ALA A 10 3.23 0.29 19.17
CA ALA A 10 4.08 0.96 18.20
C ALA A 10 5.54 0.95 18.65
N GLN A 11 6.42 0.55 17.77
CA GLN A 11 7.87 0.67 17.88
C GLN A 11 8.37 1.61 16.80
N PHE A 12 9.64 2.00 16.88
CA PHE A 12 10.23 2.88 15.89
C PHE A 12 11.60 2.35 15.46
N ILE A 13 11.83 2.41 14.16
CA ILE A 13 13.13 2.15 13.54
C ILE A 13 13.60 3.42 12.83
N VAL A 14 14.91 3.52 12.57
CA VAL A 14 15.48 4.68 11.88
C VAL A 14 16.19 4.20 10.62
N THR A 15 15.87 4.82 9.48
CA THR A 15 16.53 4.53 8.21
C THR A 15 17.92 5.17 8.16
N PRO A 16 18.82 4.69 7.27
CA PRO A 16 20.11 5.34 7.02
C PRO A 16 19.99 6.84 6.67
N GLY A 17 18.92 7.22 5.96
CA GLY A 17 18.60 8.62 5.64
C GLY A 17 18.01 9.43 6.81
N GLY A 18 17.88 8.84 8.01
CA GLY A 18 17.42 9.51 9.23
C GLY A 18 15.89 9.57 9.39
N ALA A 19 15.11 8.98 8.49
CA ALA A 19 13.66 8.90 8.67
C ALA A 19 13.30 7.91 9.80
N ARG A 20 12.47 8.34 10.73
CA ARG A 20 11.94 7.50 11.81
C ARG A 20 10.61 6.89 11.35
N LEU A 21 10.56 5.57 11.26
CA LEU A 21 9.39 4.81 10.83
C LEU A 21 8.69 4.17 12.02
N ARG A 22 7.38 4.35 12.10
CA ARG A 22 6.54 3.67 13.10
C ARG A 22 6.24 2.26 12.59
N THR A 23 6.50 1.25 13.42
CA THR A 23 6.29 -0.17 13.12
C THR A 23 5.37 -0.82 14.14
N ALA A 24 4.73 -1.91 13.78
CA ALA A 24 3.97 -2.75 14.69
C ALA A 24 4.06 -4.23 14.28
N THR A 25 4.04 -5.10 15.30
CA THR A 25 3.96 -6.55 15.12
C THR A 25 2.82 -7.11 15.95
N PHE A 26 2.15 -8.14 15.41
CA PHE A 26 1.00 -8.79 16.04
C PHE A 26 1.21 -10.29 15.99
N LEU A 27 1.05 -10.96 17.12
CA LEU A 27 1.10 -12.40 17.16
C LEU A 27 -0.12 -12.99 16.44
N ARG A 28 0.03 -14.19 15.88
CA ARG A 28 -1.09 -14.94 15.34
C ARG A 28 -2.16 -15.18 16.44
N ALA A 29 -3.37 -15.50 16.04
CA ALA A 29 -4.42 -15.83 17.00
C ALA A 29 -4.13 -17.18 17.69
N ASP A 30 -4.48 -17.28 18.97
CA ASP A 30 -4.30 -18.50 19.74
C ASP A 30 -5.07 -19.67 19.10
N GLY A 31 -4.47 -20.86 19.14
CA GLY A 31 -5.06 -22.07 18.58
C GLY A 31 -5.01 -22.19 17.05
N THR A 32 -4.45 -21.20 16.34
CA THR A 32 -4.26 -21.29 14.89
C THR A 32 -2.93 -21.97 14.52
N PRO A 33 -2.83 -22.60 13.32
CA PRO A 33 -1.56 -23.09 12.79
C PRO A 33 -0.51 -21.98 12.73
N ASP A 34 0.77 -22.32 12.78
CA ASP A 34 1.85 -21.36 12.55
C ASP A 34 2.20 -21.35 11.05
N LEU A 35 1.73 -20.34 10.35
CA LEU A 35 2.02 -20.12 8.93
C LEU A 35 3.15 -19.09 8.70
N GLY A 36 3.85 -18.70 9.77
CA GLY A 36 4.93 -17.72 9.72
C GLY A 36 4.42 -16.29 9.75
N VAL A 37 5.12 -15.41 9.07
CA VAL A 37 4.86 -13.95 9.08
C VAL A 37 4.23 -13.50 7.76
N CYS A 38 3.19 -12.68 7.85
CA CYS A 38 2.68 -11.89 6.74
C CYS A 38 3.00 -10.40 6.98
N VAL A 39 3.74 -9.79 6.05
CA VAL A 39 3.97 -8.35 6.05
C VAL A 39 2.80 -7.64 5.39
N VAL A 40 2.27 -6.58 6.02
CA VAL A 40 1.21 -5.74 5.44
C VAL A 40 1.79 -4.38 5.08
N LEU A 41 1.65 -3.98 3.80
CA LEU A 41 2.15 -2.72 3.26
C LEU A 41 0.98 -1.89 2.76
N HIS A 42 0.69 -0.80 3.45
CA HIS A 42 -0.43 0.08 3.13
C HIS A 42 -0.15 1.01 1.94
N GLY A 43 -1.21 1.64 1.40
CA GLY A 43 -1.16 2.57 0.29
C GLY A 43 -0.81 4.01 0.70
N GLN A 44 -1.04 4.95 -0.24
CA GLN A 44 -0.88 6.37 0.02
C GLN A 44 -2.03 6.90 0.88
N THR A 45 -1.73 7.86 1.76
CA THR A 45 -2.69 8.47 2.71
C THR A 45 -3.31 7.49 3.72
N GLU A 46 -2.60 6.39 3.97
CA GLU A 46 -3.01 5.34 4.89
C GLU A 46 -2.05 5.22 6.09
N PHE A 47 -2.40 4.34 7.03
CA PHE A 47 -1.67 4.13 8.28
C PHE A 47 -2.04 2.78 8.90
N ILE A 48 -1.24 2.29 9.84
CA ILE A 48 -1.36 0.96 10.44
C ILE A 48 -2.77 0.66 10.95
N GLU A 49 -3.39 1.58 11.70
CA GLU A 49 -4.69 1.35 12.35
C GLU A 49 -5.82 1.12 11.36
N LYS A 50 -5.72 1.64 10.14
CA LYS A 50 -6.70 1.39 9.08
C LYS A 50 -6.80 -0.10 8.74
N TYR A 51 -5.72 -0.83 8.92
CA TYR A 51 -5.61 -2.26 8.60
C TYR A 51 -5.99 -3.21 9.74
N GLY A 52 -6.59 -2.71 10.84
CA GLY A 52 -6.93 -3.53 12.01
C GLY A 52 -7.72 -4.80 11.67
N GLU A 53 -8.78 -4.69 10.85
CA GLU A 53 -9.59 -5.81 10.41
C GLU A 53 -8.80 -6.79 9.51
N VAL A 54 -7.96 -6.28 8.61
CA VAL A 54 -7.09 -7.09 7.74
C VAL A 54 -6.05 -7.85 8.57
N ILE A 55 -5.49 -7.19 9.59
CA ILE A 55 -4.55 -7.82 10.53
C ILE A 55 -5.23 -8.95 11.30
N ASP A 56 -6.45 -8.72 11.79
CA ASP A 56 -7.22 -9.76 12.50
C ASP A 56 -7.56 -10.95 11.58
N ASP A 57 -7.93 -10.70 10.32
CA ASP A 57 -8.16 -11.73 9.31
C ASP A 57 -6.91 -12.60 9.04
N LEU A 58 -5.73 -11.99 8.96
CA LEU A 58 -4.46 -12.70 8.78
C LEU A 58 -4.08 -13.50 10.04
N ARG A 59 -4.26 -12.91 11.22
CA ARG A 59 -4.01 -13.60 12.51
C ARG A 59 -4.90 -14.82 12.69
N ALA A 60 -6.17 -14.73 12.31
CA ALA A 60 -7.11 -15.84 12.33
C ALA A 60 -6.73 -16.96 11.35
N ARG A 61 -5.98 -16.66 10.29
CA ARG A 61 -5.41 -17.63 9.33
C ARG A 61 -4.12 -18.27 9.81
N GLY A 62 -3.55 -17.82 10.92
CA GLY A 62 -2.34 -18.38 11.49
C GLY A 62 -1.05 -17.61 11.18
N TYR A 63 -1.15 -16.40 10.65
CA TYR A 63 0.01 -15.54 10.45
C TYR A 63 0.27 -14.65 11.67
N ALA A 64 1.53 -14.51 12.06
CA ALA A 64 1.96 -13.30 12.73
C ALA A 64 2.01 -12.18 11.68
N VAL A 65 1.68 -10.95 12.10
CA VAL A 65 1.62 -9.82 11.16
C VAL A 65 2.65 -8.78 11.56
N ALA A 66 3.40 -8.27 10.59
CA ALA A 66 4.31 -7.15 10.76
C ALA A 66 3.99 -6.05 9.73
N THR A 67 4.01 -4.80 10.16
CA THR A 67 3.67 -3.65 9.32
C THR A 67 4.37 -2.39 9.80
N PHE A 68 4.39 -1.37 8.96
CA PHE A 68 4.92 -0.05 9.32
C PHE A 68 4.22 1.06 8.53
N ASP A 69 4.27 2.28 9.05
CA ASP A 69 3.89 3.47 8.30
C ASP A 69 5.08 3.94 7.46
N TRP A 70 4.85 4.15 6.15
CA TRP A 70 5.83 4.74 5.25
C TRP A 70 6.27 6.13 5.72
N ARG A 71 7.51 6.57 5.40
CA ARG A 71 7.88 7.98 5.59
C ARG A 71 6.83 8.90 4.96
N GLY A 72 6.56 10.01 5.59
CA GLY A 72 5.54 10.97 5.15
C GLY A 72 4.11 10.58 5.51
N GLN A 73 3.86 9.43 6.18
CA GLN A 73 2.51 8.92 6.45
C GLN A 73 2.37 8.40 7.87
N GLY A 74 1.11 8.23 8.31
CA GLY A 74 0.77 7.69 9.63
C GLY A 74 1.55 8.38 10.76
N GLY A 75 2.16 7.61 11.64
CA GLY A 75 3.01 8.10 12.74
C GLY A 75 4.51 8.17 12.41
N SER A 76 4.90 7.99 11.14
CA SER A 76 6.29 8.11 10.69
C SER A 76 6.68 9.56 10.41
N THR A 77 7.98 9.82 10.25
CA THR A 77 8.54 11.15 9.96
C THR A 77 7.81 11.84 8.80
N ARG A 78 7.35 13.08 9.01
CA ARG A 78 6.81 13.97 7.97
C ARG A 78 7.95 14.75 7.33
N ALA A 79 7.98 14.80 6.00
CA ALA A 79 9.02 15.51 5.25
C ALA A 79 8.83 17.03 5.24
N LEU A 80 7.60 17.51 5.44
CA LEU A 80 7.24 18.93 5.35
C LEU A 80 6.57 19.40 6.65
N ALA A 81 6.65 20.72 6.92
CA ALA A 81 6.01 21.35 8.07
C ALA A 81 4.47 21.19 8.06
N ASP A 82 3.86 21.16 6.88
CA ASP A 82 2.44 20.84 6.72
C ASP A 82 2.26 19.31 6.75
N PRO A 83 1.72 18.74 7.86
CA PRO A 83 1.64 17.29 8.05
C PRO A 83 0.59 16.62 7.16
N LEU A 84 -0.27 17.36 6.48
CA LEU A 84 -1.27 16.83 5.57
C LEU A 84 -0.70 16.50 4.18
N LYS A 85 0.51 16.98 3.88
CA LYS A 85 1.18 16.75 2.60
C LYS A 85 1.92 15.41 2.57
N CYS A 86 1.56 14.56 1.63
CA CYS A 86 2.38 13.43 1.25
C CYS A 86 3.49 13.92 0.31
N HIS A 87 4.74 13.80 0.73
CA HIS A 87 5.89 14.25 -0.04
C HIS A 87 7.05 13.26 0.06
N VAL A 88 7.66 13.00 -1.08
CA VAL A 88 8.94 12.31 -1.23
C VAL A 88 9.63 12.85 -2.48
N GLY A 89 10.93 12.95 -2.47
CA GLY A 89 11.69 13.41 -3.62
C GLY A 89 11.94 12.33 -4.67
N ASN A 90 12.04 11.06 -4.21
CA ASN A 90 12.28 9.91 -5.06
C ASN A 90 11.74 8.63 -4.41
N PHE A 91 11.20 7.69 -5.18
CA PHE A 91 10.68 6.41 -4.66
C PHE A 91 11.77 5.49 -4.09
N ARG A 92 13.05 5.74 -4.36
CA ARG A 92 14.16 5.06 -3.66
C ARG A 92 14.16 5.28 -2.15
N GLU A 93 13.58 6.39 -1.69
CA GLU A 93 13.40 6.63 -0.27
C GLU A 93 12.44 5.61 0.37
N TYR A 94 11.40 5.18 -0.36
CA TYR A 94 10.52 4.10 0.07
C TYR A 94 11.19 2.72 -0.05
N ASP A 95 12.07 2.51 -1.05
CA ASP A 95 12.89 1.29 -1.13
C ASP A 95 13.80 1.17 0.10
N GLU A 96 14.36 2.29 0.58
CA GLU A 96 15.15 2.36 1.83
C GLU A 96 14.29 2.04 3.05
N ASP A 97 13.06 2.57 3.14
CA ASP A 97 12.14 2.29 4.24
C ASP A 97 11.86 0.79 4.36
N LEU A 98 11.46 0.15 3.26
CA LEU A 98 11.15 -1.28 3.24
C LEU A 98 12.41 -2.13 3.53
N ALA A 99 13.56 -1.74 2.99
CA ALA A 99 14.82 -2.42 3.27
C ALA A 99 15.19 -2.35 4.76
N THR A 100 15.02 -1.18 5.37
CA THR A 100 15.28 -0.96 6.80
C THR A 100 14.32 -1.79 7.67
N PHE A 101 13.04 -1.82 7.29
CA PHE A 101 12.04 -2.62 7.98
C PHE A 101 12.38 -4.12 7.92
N LEU A 102 12.77 -4.63 6.76
CA LEU A 102 13.19 -6.02 6.60
C LEU A 102 14.41 -6.37 7.48
N GLU A 103 15.41 -5.50 7.53
CA GLU A 103 16.63 -5.71 8.32
C GLU A 103 16.40 -5.57 9.84
N GLN A 104 15.64 -4.56 10.28
CA GLN A 104 15.53 -4.24 11.69
C GLN A 104 14.32 -4.89 12.38
N VAL A 105 13.29 -5.31 11.63
CA VAL A 105 12.07 -5.92 12.19
C VAL A 105 11.95 -7.39 11.78
N ILE A 106 11.99 -7.70 10.48
CA ILE A 106 11.71 -9.06 10.00
C ILE A 106 12.89 -10.02 10.25
N LYS A 107 14.09 -9.60 9.90
CA LYS A 107 15.30 -10.45 10.04
C LYS A 107 15.56 -10.91 11.49
N PRO A 108 15.40 -10.05 12.54
CA PRO A 108 15.55 -10.48 13.93
C PRO A 108 14.49 -11.48 14.39
N MET A 109 13.36 -11.60 13.70
CA MET A 109 12.35 -12.63 14.01
C MET A 109 12.83 -14.05 13.69
N GLY A 110 13.92 -14.20 12.92
CA GLY A 110 14.51 -15.51 12.59
C GLY A 110 13.60 -16.41 11.75
N VAL A 111 12.64 -15.83 11.03
CA VAL A 111 11.64 -16.56 10.24
C VAL A 111 12.10 -16.75 8.79
N ALA A 112 11.49 -17.72 8.10
CA ALA A 112 11.62 -17.87 6.66
C ALA A 112 11.13 -16.59 5.94
N PRO A 113 11.47 -16.36 4.64
CA PRO A 113 10.98 -15.21 3.91
C PRO A 113 9.46 -15.07 4.06
N PRO A 114 8.95 -13.92 4.55
CA PRO A 114 7.55 -13.76 4.85
C PRO A 114 6.67 -13.74 3.59
N LEU A 115 5.38 -14.03 3.74
CA LEU A 115 4.35 -13.62 2.79
C LEU A 115 4.18 -12.10 2.88
N VAL A 116 3.75 -11.45 1.80
CA VAL A 116 3.43 -10.03 1.85
C VAL A 116 2.08 -9.73 1.19
N LEU A 117 1.26 -8.95 1.88
CA LEU A 117 0.02 -8.35 1.37
C LEU A 117 0.22 -6.84 1.27
N ALA A 118 0.10 -6.30 0.07
CA ALA A 118 0.36 -4.88 -0.18
C ALA A 118 -0.78 -4.24 -0.96
N HIS A 119 -1.07 -2.97 -0.66
CA HIS A 119 -2.12 -2.20 -1.32
C HIS A 119 -1.54 -0.98 -2.06
N SER A 120 -2.06 -0.72 -3.27
CA SER A 120 -1.88 0.53 -4.02
C SER A 120 -0.40 0.95 -4.14
N MET A 121 -0.01 2.10 -3.56
CA MET A 121 1.38 2.57 -3.51
C MET A 121 2.32 1.55 -2.85
N GLY A 122 1.90 0.94 -1.74
CA GLY A 122 2.71 -0.11 -1.07
C GLY A 122 2.97 -1.31 -1.97
N ALA A 123 1.97 -1.71 -2.78
CA ALA A 123 2.13 -2.76 -3.77
C ALA A 123 3.10 -2.37 -4.89
N HIS A 124 3.07 -1.10 -5.33
CA HIS A 124 4.03 -0.58 -6.31
C HIS A 124 5.47 -0.60 -5.79
N ILE A 125 5.69 -0.13 -4.56
CA ILE A 125 7.01 -0.15 -3.92
C ILE A 125 7.49 -1.59 -3.72
N LEU A 126 6.59 -2.49 -3.33
CA LEU A 126 6.89 -3.91 -3.20
C LEU A 126 7.40 -4.52 -4.51
N LEU A 127 6.80 -4.20 -5.66
CA LEU A 127 7.27 -4.68 -6.98
C LEU A 127 8.72 -4.27 -7.27
N ARG A 128 9.13 -3.08 -6.84
CA ARG A 128 10.52 -2.63 -6.93
C ARG A 128 11.44 -3.50 -6.06
N THR A 129 11.01 -3.79 -4.84
CA THR A 129 11.75 -4.68 -3.92
C THR A 129 11.84 -6.11 -4.46
N LEU A 130 10.76 -6.66 -5.04
CA LEU A 130 10.76 -8.01 -5.62
C LEU A 130 11.68 -8.14 -6.83
N HIS A 131 11.82 -7.06 -7.61
CA HIS A 131 12.76 -6.98 -8.72
C HIS A 131 14.22 -6.98 -8.22
N ASP A 132 14.54 -6.11 -7.25
CA ASP A 132 15.90 -5.88 -6.78
C ASP A 132 16.35 -6.93 -5.75
N ARG A 133 15.42 -7.56 -5.04
CA ARG A 133 15.63 -8.53 -3.95
C ARG A 133 14.70 -9.74 -4.08
N PRO A 134 14.93 -10.64 -5.04
CA PRO A 134 14.01 -11.72 -5.41
C PRO A 134 13.73 -12.75 -4.31
N ARG A 135 14.51 -12.73 -3.21
CA ARG A 135 14.34 -13.64 -2.06
C ARG A 135 13.80 -12.95 -0.81
N ALA A 136 13.41 -11.68 -0.89
CA ALA A 136 12.93 -10.92 0.27
C ALA A 136 11.59 -11.46 0.80
N PHE A 137 10.76 -12.03 -0.08
CA PHE A 137 9.44 -12.56 0.25
C PHE A 137 9.21 -13.91 -0.42
N SER A 138 8.44 -14.79 0.24
CA SER A 138 8.07 -16.11 -0.28
C SER A 138 7.04 -16.02 -1.40
N ALA A 139 6.09 -15.13 -1.26
CA ALA A 139 5.05 -14.79 -2.24
C ALA A 139 4.47 -13.40 -1.94
N ALA A 140 3.77 -12.81 -2.90
CA ALA A 140 3.17 -11.49 -2.76
C ALA A 140 1.71 -11.48 -3.23
N VAL A 141 0.84 -10.78 -2.48
CA VAL A 141 -0.54 -10.48 -2.86
C VAL A 141 -0.68 -8.97 -2.97
N LEU A 142 -1.05 -8.49 -4.15
CA LEU A 142 -1.17 -7.06 -4.47
C LEU A 142 -2.63 -6.69 -4.64
N SER A 143 -3.15 -5.82 -3.79
CA SER A 143 -4.51 -5.26 -3.88
C SER A 143 -4.45 -3.91 -4.60
N ALA A 144 -5.09 -3.82 -5.75
CA ALA A 144 -5.19 -2.60 -6.58
C ALA A 144 -3.85 -1.85 -6.73
N PRO A 145 -2.77 -2.52 -7.23
CA PRO A 145 -1.43 -1.93 -7.26
C PRO A 145 -1.38 -0.66 -8.13
N MET A 146 -0.64 0.36 -7.67
CA MET A 146 -0.45 1.63 -8.37
C MET A 146 0.49 1.44 -9.56
N MET A 147 -0.04 0.95 -10.69
CA MET A 147 0.71 0.78 -11.95
C MET A 147 0.59 2.01 -12.85
N ALA A 148 -0.56 2.66 -12.85
CA ALA A 148 -0.82 3.92 -13.51
C ALA A 148 -1.96 4.63 -12.77
N VAL A 149 -1.86 5.94 -12.57
CA VAL A 149 -2.89 6.72 -11.88
C VAL A 149 -3.87 7.34 -12.86
N SER A 150 -5.13 7.45 -12.45
CA SER A 150 -6.17 8.10 -13.24
C SER A 150 -5.88 9.60 -13.37
N THR A 151 -5.83 10.09 -14.59
CA THR A 151 -5.68 11.53 -14.91
C THR A 151 -7.03 12.25 -15.04
N ARG A 152 -8.13 11.59 -14.64
CA ARG A 152 -9.50 12.13 -14.71
C ARG A 152 -9.88 12.63 -16.10
N GLY A 153 -9.51 11.88 -17.13
CA GLY A 153 -9.81 12.20 -18.52
C GLY A 153 -8.83 13.15 -19.22
N GLN A 154 -7.84 13.69 -18.48
CA GLN A 154 -6.77 14.44 -19.13
C GLN A 154 -5.79 13.48 -19.81
N PRO A 155 -5.24 13.84 -20.99
CA PRO A 155 -4.19 13.03 -21.59
C PRO A 155 -2.98 12.89 -20.65
N ALA A 156 -2.40 11.70 -20.57
CA ALA A 156 -1.29 11.43 -19.64
C ALA A 156 -0.08 12.36 -19.85
N TRP A 157 0.20 12.78 -21.10
CA TRP A 157 1.27 13.70 -21.40
C TRP A 157 1.04 15.10 -20.81
N VAL A 158 -0.22 15.57 -20.73
CA VAL A 158 -0.58 16.88 -20.10
C VAL A 158 -0.28 16.82 -18.60
N ALA A 159 -0.69 15.74 -17.92
CA ALA A 159 -0.41 15.56 -16.51
C ALA A 159 1.11 15.47 -16.24
N SER A 160 1.85 14.76 -17.09
CA SER A 160 3.31 14.67 -17.01
C SER A 160 4.01 16.00 -17.22
N LEU A 161 3.58 16.78 -18.24
CA LEU A 161 4.11 18.10 -18.51
C LEU A 161 3.85 19.07 -17.34
N ALA A 162 2.61 19.11 -16.83
CA ALA A 162 2.28 19.92 -15.66
C ALA A 162 3.17 19.58 -14.46
N THR A 163 3.37 18.28 -14.20
CA THR A 163 4.25 17.81 -13.14
C THR A 163 5.69 18.30 -13.34
N THR A 164 6.22 18.21 -14.56
CA THR A 164 7.57 18.66 -14.90
C THR A 164 7.71 20.18 -14.71
N VAL A 165 6.78 20.96 -15.25
CA VAL A 165 6.79 22.43 -15.16
C VAL A 165 6.70 22.89 -13.71
N MET A 166 5.80 22.33 -12.92
CA MET A 166 5.63 22.72 -11.51
C MET A 166 6.89 22.41 -10.68
N ASN A 167 7.55 21.28 -10.93
CA ASN A 167 8.80 20.97 -10.25
C ASN A 167 9.95 21.87 -10.69
N ALA A 168 10.09 22.17 -11.99
CA ALA A 168 11.08 23.11 -12.53
C ALA A 168 10.89 24.54 -11.99
N ALA A 169 9.64 24.94 -11.75
CA ALA A 169 9.30 26.22 -11.13
C ALA A 169 9.50 26.28 -9.60
N GLY A 170 10.15 25.27 -8.99
CA GLY A 170 10.41 25.21 -7.55
C GLY A 170 9.17 24.93 -6.69
N ARG A 171 8.08 24.40 -7.29
CA ARG A 171 6.80 24.10 -6.62
C ARG A 171 6.67 22.63 -6.17
N SER A 172 7.78 21.91 -6.05
CA SER A 172 7.79 20.49 -5.69
C SER A 172 7.05 20.18 -4.37
N THR A 173 7.13 21.07 -3.38
CA THR A 173 6.45 20.94 -2.08
C THR A 173 5.03 21.51 -2.05
N SER A 174 4.55 22.07 -3.15
CA SER A 174 3.19 22.57 -3.27
C SER A 174 2.21 21.41 -3.54
N TRP A 175 0.95 21.58 -3.13
CA TRP A 175 -0.12 20.65 -3.44
C TRP A 175 -0.30 20.45 -4.94
N VAL A 176 -0.56 19.22 -5.37
CA VAL A 176 -1.18 18.97 -6.67
C VAL A 176 -2.56 19.67 -6.69
N MET A 177 -2.93 20.27 -7.83
CA MET A 177 -4.19 21.00 -7.96
C MET A 177 -5.38 20.14 -7.50
N GLY A 178 -6.26 20.73 -6.69
CA GLY A 178 -7.44 20.07 -6.14
C GLY A 178 -7.16 19.10 -4.98
N MET A 179 -5.93 19.10 -4.42
CA MET A 179 -5.58 18.25 -3.26
C MET A 179 -5.57 19.01 -1.93
N ALA A 180 -5.40 20.35 -1.94
CA ALA A 180 -5.36 21.16 -0.72
C ALA A 180 -6.66 21.07 0.13
N ASP A 181 -7.80 20.92 -0.52
CA ASP A 181 -9.11 20.87 0.13
C ASP A 181 -9.59 19.45 0.44
N ARG A 182 -8.73 18.44 0.22
CA ARG A 182 -9.05 17.03 0.46
C ARG A 182 -8.68 16.54 1.86
N ASP A 183 -8.76 17.42 2.87
CA ASP A 183 -8.66 16.96 4.26
C ASP A 183 -9.73 15.86 4.49
N PRO A 184 -9.33 14.62 4.85
CA PRO A 184 -10.27 13.51 4.97
C PRO A 184 -11.38 13.77 5.99
N LEU A 185 -11.16 14.63 7.01
CA LEU A 185 -12.20 15.01 7.98
C LEU A 185 -13.31 15.91 7.37
N LYS A 186 -13.08 16.48 6.20
CA LYS A 186 -14.06 17.31 5.48
C LYS A 186 -14.78 16.56 4.36
N LEU A 187 -14.31 15.35 4.02
CA LEU A 187 -14.93 14.55 2.98
C LEU A 187 -16.22 13.91 3.47
N ARG A 188 -17.23 13.87 2.60
CA ARG A 188 -18.45 13.10 2.80
C ARG A 188 -18.31 11.73 2.17
N PHE A 189 -19.11 10.78 2.62
CA PHE A 189 -19.10 9.43 2.03
C PHE A 189 -19.41 9.44 0.53
N GLU A 190 -20.31 10.31 0.09
CA GLU A 190 -20.71 10.45 -1.32
C GLU A 190 -19.57 10.94 -2.24
N ASP A 191 -18.58 11.62 -1.67
CA ASP A 191 -17.41 12.14 -2.39
C ASP A 191 -16.21 11.18 -2.33
N ASN A 192 -16.34 10.06 -1.61
CA ASN A 192 -15.28 9.05 -1.51
C ASN A 192 -15.14 8.25 -2.80
N LEU A 193 -13.90 7.83 -3.10
CA LEU A 193 -13.54 7.11 -4.33
C LEU A 193 -12.93 5.75 -4.04
N VAL A 194 -12.92 5.32 -2.77
CA VAL A 194 -12.06 4.22 -2.35
C VAL A 194 -12.82 2.97 -1.92
N THR A 195 -14.03 3.11 -1.38
CA THR A 195 -14.84 1.97 -0.92
C THR A 195 -16.34 2.23 -1.09
N SER A 196 -17.10 1.19 -1.34
CA SER A 196 -18.57 1.23 -1.32
C SER A 196 -19.15 0.97 0.07
N ASP A 197 -18.35 0.55 1.05
CA ASP A 197 -18.79 0.26 2.42
C ASP A 197 -18.80 1.50 3.30
N ARG A 198 -20.00 2.02 3.55
CA ARG A 198 -20.20 3.20 4.41
C ARG A 198 -19.76 2.96 5.85
N SER A 199 -19.94 1.77 6.39
CA SER A 199 -19.62 1.49 7.79
C SER A 199 -18.12 1.47 8.03
N ARG A 200 -17.34 0.85 7.15
CA ARG A 200 -15.87 0.87 7.20
C ARG A 200 -15.33 2.26 6.97
N TRP A 201 -15.91 2.99 6.01
CA TRP A 201 -15.51 4.39 5.79
C TRP A 201 -15.75 5.25 7.04
N LEU A 202 -16.92 5.15 7.70
CA LEU A 202 -17.23 5.86 8.95
C LEU A 202 -16.29 5.46 10.10
N ALA A 203 -15.91 4.18 10.19
CA ALA A 203 -14.95 3.70 11.20
C ALA A 203 -13.58 4.38 11.02
N ILE A 204 -13.10 4.54 9.77
CA ILE A 204 -11.85 5.27 9.49
C ILE A 204 -12.00 6.76 9.83
N GLN A 205 -13.15 7.40 9.51
CA GLN A 205 -13.41 8.78 9.90
C GLN A 205 -13.39 8.98 11.42
N ALA A 206 -13.99 8.06 12.17
CA ALA A 206 -13.95 8.08 13.63
C ALA A 206 -12.52 7.91 14.17
N LEU A 207 -11.71 7.07 13.53
CA LEU A 207 -10.34 6.84 13.90
C LEU A 207 -9.47 8.08 13.72
N ILE A 208 -9.51 8.72 12.54
CA ILE A 208 -8.74 9.94 12.27
C ILE A 208 -9.26 11.16 13.04
N THR A 209 -10.53 11.14 13.48
CA THR A 209 -11.05 12.16 14.41
C THR A 209 -10.42 12.03 15.79
N LYS A 210 -10.19 10.78 16.26
CA LYS A 210 -9.53 10.52 17.55
C LYS A 210 -8.01 10.72 17.48
N LYS A 211 -7.39 10.48 16.31
CA LYS A 211 -5.95 10.54 16.07
C LYS A 211 -5.67 11.41 14.84
N PRO A 212 -5.91 12.73 14.90
CA PRO A 212 -5.82 13.62 13.74
C PRO A 212 -4.40 13.72 13.16
N GLU A 213 -3.38 13.36 13.92
CA GLU A 213 -1.98 13.28 13.47
C GLU A 213 -1.73 12.18 12.42
N LEU A 214 -2.60 11.18 12.32
CA LEU A 214 -2.47 10.10 11.35
C LEU A 214 -2.96 10.47 9.95
N ARG A 215 -3.78 11.52 9.83
CA ARG A 215 -4.42 11.88 8.56
C ARG A 215 -3.45 12.52 7.57
N LEU A 216 -3.76 12.32 6.29
CA LEU A 216 -3.13 12.98 5.16
C LEU A 216 -4.21 13.42 4.15
N ALA A 217 -3.98 14.52 3.45
CA ALA A 217 -4.90 15.01 2.43
C ALA A 217 -4.52 14.53 1.02
N GLY A 218 -3.24 14.55 0.67
CA GLY A 218 -2.82 14.09 -0.65
C GLY A 218 -1.37 14.44 -1.03
N PRO A 219 -1.00 14.19 -2.30
CA PRO A 219 0.35 14.35 -2.76
C PRO A 219 0.73 15.80 -3.10
N THR A 220 2.03 16.06 -3.04
CA THR A 220 2.68 17.22 -3.63
C THR A 220 3.09 16.95 -5.08
N TRP A 221 3.45 18.01 -5.81
CA TRP A 221 4.01 17.87 -7.17
C TRP A 221 5.30 17.06 -7.19
N GLY A 222 6.15 17.17 -6.14
CA GLY A 222 7.36 16.35 -6.01
C GLY A 222 7.04 14.87 -5.89
N TRP A 223 6.08 14.52 -5.03
CA TRP A 223 5.63 13.15 -4.90
C TRP A 223 5.07 12.60 -6.23
N LEU A 224 4.22 13.38 -6.92
CA LEU A 224 3.62 12.95 -8.18
C LEU A 224 4.69 12.74 -9.28
N LYS A 225 5.72 13.61 -9.34
CA LYS A 225 6.86 13.42 -10.24
C LYS A 225 7.59 12.10 -9.93
N ALA A 226 7.95 11.90 -8.66
CA ALA A 226 8.64 10.68 -8.22
C ALA A 226 7.81 9.42 -8.50
N ALA A 227 6.48 9.47 -8.32
CA ALA A 227 5.56 8.38 -8.63
C ALA A 227 5.53 8.08 -10.15
N ASN A 228 5.42 9.11 -11.00
CA ASN A 228 5.41 8.93 -12.45
C ASN A 228 6.71 8.31 -12.96
N GLU A 229 7.87 8.76 -12.46
CA GLU A 229 9.17 8.19 -12.80
C GLU A 229 9.27 6.71 -12.36
N SER A 230 8.79 6.41 -11.16
CA SER A 230 8.77 5.04 -10.63
C SER A 230 7.83 4.13 -11.43
N MET A 231 6.62 4.60 -11.76
CA MET A 231 5.68 3.83 -12.59
C MET A 231 6.25 3.56 -13.99
N ALA A 232 6.88 4.57 -14.61
CA ALA A 232 7.53 4.40 -15.91
C ALA A 232 8.65 3.34 -15.85
N GLN A 233 9.44 3.32 -14.77
CA GLN A 233 10.47 2.31 -14.55
C GLN A 233 9.86 0.91 -14.42
N VAL A 234 8.87 0.72 -13.55
CA VAL A 234 8.24 -0.58 -13.27
C VAL A 234 7.51 -1.12 -14.50
N LEU A 235 6.91 -0.25 -15.32
CA LEU A 235 6.21 -0.63 -16.54
C LEU A 235 7.16 -0.90 -17.72
N SER A 236 8.44 -0.56 -17.62
CA SER A 236 9.41 -0.76 -18.72
C SER A 236 9.50 -2.24 -19.12
N ARG A 237 9.97 -2.46 -20.35
CA ARG A 237 10.15 -3.82 -20.89
C ARG A 237 11.23 -4.56 -20.10
N GLY A 238 10.97 -5.81 -19.75
CA GLY A 238 11.90 -6.67 -19.00
C GLY A 238 11.76 -6.54 -17.49
N TYR A 239 11.08 -5.50 -16.96
CA TYR A 239 10.99 -5.29 -15.51
C TYR A 239 10.11 -6.35 -14.82
N ALA A 240 8.88 -6.52 -15.28
CA ALA A 240 7.97 -7.55 -14.74
C ALA A 240 8.53 -8.96 -14.95
N GLU A 241 9.10 -9.20 -16.11
CA GLU A 241 9.70 -10.49 -16.53
C GLU A 241 10.87 -10.92 -15.65
N ALA A 242 11.55 -9.99 -14.97
CA ALA A 242 12.63 -10.27 -14.04
C ALA A 242 12.15 -10.65 -12.63
N ILE A 243 10.86 -10.45 -12.30
CA ILE A 243 10.29 -10.76 -10.98
C ILE A 243 9.95 -12.26 -10.91
N GLY A 244 10.83 -13.06 -10.31
CA GLY A 244 10.65 -14.51 -10.17
C GLY A 244 9.75 -14.94 -9.00
N THR A 245 9.41 -14.05 -8.09
CA THR A 245 8.50 -14.31 -6.96
C THR A 245 7.09 -14.60 -7.47
N ARG A 246 6.36 -15.50 -6.80
CA ARG A 246 4.93 -15.74 -7.07
C ARG A 246 4.12 -14.50 -6.65
N VAL A 247 3.28 -14.00 -7.55
CA VAL A 247 2.49 -12.78 -7.30
C VAL A 247 1.03 -13.00 -7.67
N LEU A 248 0.11 -12.75 -6.73
CA LEU A 248 -1.31 -12.57 -7.01
C LEU A 248 -1.59 -11.07 -7.15
N VAL A 249 -2.10 -10.65 -8.30
CA VAL A 249 -2.52 -9.27 -8.55
C VAL A 249 -4.05 -9.21 -8.54
N CYS A 250 -4.61 -8.46 -7.60
CA CYS A 250 -6.05 -8.23 -7.46
C CYS A 250 -6.40 -6.86 -8.02
N GLY A 251 -7.18 -6.81 -9.11
CA GLY A 251 -7.68 -5.58 -9.73
C GLY A 251 -9.07 -5.22 -9.22
N ALA A 252 -9.33 -3.92 -9.01
CA ALA A 252 -10.65 -3.39 -8.65
C ALA A 252 -11.37 -2.88 -9.91
N GLY A 253 -12.57 -3.39 -10.20
CA GLY A 253 -13.26 -3.12 -11.47
C GLY A 253 -13.85 -1.70 -11.55
N LYS A 254 -14.19 -1.10 -10.41
CA LYS A 254 -14.71 0.27 -10.31
C LYS A 254 -13.66 1.29 -9.86
N ASP A 255 -12.38 0.95 -9.96
CA ASP A 255 -11.29 1.81 -9.52
C ASP A 255 -11.25 3.13 -10.31
N ARG A 256 -11.30 4.24 -9.58
CA ARG A 256 -11.24 5.59 -10.12
C ARG A 256 -9.93 6.30 -9.79
N ILE A 257 -9.01 5.61 -9.11
CA ILE A 257 -7.71 6.14 -8.63
C ILE A 257 -6.58 5.58 -9.48
N VAL A 258 -6.54 4.26 -9.67
CA VAL A 258 -5.55 3.60 -10.53
C VAL A 258 -6.21 2.94 -11.74
N LEU A 259 -5.43 2.71 -12.78
CA LEU A 259 -5.93 2.10 -14.01
C LEU A 259 -5.82 0.57 -13.91
N THR A 260 -6.92 -0.10 -13.60
CA THR A 260 -7.01 -1.57 -13.48
C THR A 260 -6.46 -2.32 -14.71
N PRO A 261 -6.70 -1.87 -15.97
CA PRO A 261 -6.09 -2.53 -17.14
C PRO A 261 -4.56 -2.53 -17.13
N ALA A 262 -3.92 -1.51 -16.54
CA ALA A 262 -2.45 -1.49 -16.41
C ALA A 262 -1.95 -2.57 -15.43
N SER A 263 -2.67 -2.81 -14.34
CA SER A 263 -2.39 -3.86 -13.37
C SER A 263 -2.54 -5.26 -14.00
N GLU A 264 -3.59 -5.48 -14.79
CA GLU A 264 -3.82 -6.73 -15.52
C GLU A 264 -2.70 -6.98 -16.56
N ALA A 265 -2.38 -5.97 -17.37
CA ALA A 265 -1.31 -6.07 -18.35
C ALA A 265 0.04 -6.37 -17.71
N PHE A 266 0.33 -5.78 -16.55
CA PHE A 266 1.53 -6.09 -15.79
C PHE A 266 1.52 -7.52 -15.25
N ALA A 267 0.41 -7.98 -14.67
CA ALA A 267 0.27 -9.33 -14.14
C ALA A 267 0.54 -10.41 -15.20
N ARG A 268 0.11 -10.19 -16.44
CA ARG A 268 0.34 -11.11 -17.59
C ARG A 268 1.81 -11.22 -17.98
N ARG A 269 2.64 -10.24 -17.63
CA ARG A 269 4.09 -10.22 -17.89
C ARG A 269 4.92 -10.88 -16.79
N LEU A 270 4.34 -11.10 -15.61
CA LEU A 270 5.00 -11.78 -14.50
C LEU A 270 5.16 -13.27 -14.81
N PRO A 271 6.38 -13.87 -14.68
CA PRO A 271 6.60 -15.30 -14.94
C PRO A 271 5.75 -16.23 -14.07
N ARG A 272 5.45 -15.79 -12.85
CA ARG A 272 4.64 -16.52 -11.86
C ARG A 272 3.48 -15.64 -11.34
N GLY A 273 2.87 -14.89 -12.26
CA GLY A 273 1.75 -14.00 -11.98
C GLY A 273 0.41 -14.73 -12.04
N THR A 274 -0.49 -14.38 -11.12
CA THR A 274 -1.92 -14.73 -11.17
C THR A 274 -2.70 -13.43 -11.10
N TYR A 275 -3.78 -13.29 -11.83
CA TYR A 275 -4.65 -12.12 -11.82
C TYR A 275 -6.06 -12.49 -11.37
N ALA A 276 -6.65 -11.67 -10.50
CA ALA A 276 -8.03 -11.77 -10.07
C ALA A 276 -8.70 -10.40 -10.16
N LEU A 277 -9.85 -10.31 -10.85
CA LEU A 277 -10.64 -9.09 -10.98
C LEU A 277 -11.82 -9.11 -10.00
N PHE A 278 -11.98 -8.02 -9.26
CA PHE A 278 -13.11 -7.74 -8.37
C PHE A 278 -13.98 -6.66 -9.03
N GLU A 279 -14.86 -7.08 -9.93
CA GLU A 279 -15.60 -6.22 -10.88
C GLU A 279 -16.40 -5.11 -10.19
N ASP A 280 -16.96 -5.39 -9.03
CA ASP A 280 -17.83 -4.51 -8.25
C ASP A 280 -17.09 -3.70 -7.14
N SER A 281 -15.78 -3.90 -6.99
CA SER A 281 -14.96 -3.20 -6.00
C SER A 281 -14.51 -1.84 -6.48
N GLU A 282 -14.56 -0.84 -5.59
CA GLU A 282 -13.79 0.39 -5.67
C GLU A 282 -12.32 0.12 -5.32
N HIS A 283 -11.48 1.14 -5.24
CA HIS A 283 -10.02 1.01 -5.10
C HIS A 283 -9.54 0.15 -3.93
N GLU A 284 -10.17 0.27 -2.76
CA GLU A 284 -9.74 -0.39 -1.52
C GLU A 284 -10.46 -1.72 -1.31
N ILE A 285 -10.13 -2.76 -2.11
CA ILE A 285 -10.74 -4.10 -2.05
C ILE A 285 -10.81 -4.64 -0.61
N LEU A 286 -9.80 -4.38 0.20
CA LEU A 286 -9.68 -4.81 1.59
C LEU A 286 -10.63 -4.06 2.55
N MET A 287 -11.16 -2.91 2.13
CA MET A 287 -12.09 -2.07 2.88
C MET A 287 -13.51 -2.10 2.28
N GLU A 288 -13.78 -2.99 1.35
CA GLU A 288 -15.08 -3.19 0.76
C GLU A 288 -16.02 -4.00 1.67
N ASN A 289 -17.29 -4.14 1.26
CA ASN A 289 -18.26 -4.92 1.98
C ASN A 289 -17.85 -6.40 2.11
N ASP A 290 -18.49 -7.12 3.03
CA ASP A 290 -18.13 -8.50 3.40
C ASP A 290 -18.16 -9.47 2.23
N SER A 291 -19.07 -9.27 1.24
CA SER A 291 -19.14 -10.12 0.06
C SER A 291 -17.89 -10.00 -0.81
N ILE A 292 -17.40 -8.78 -1.05
CA ILE A 292 -16.19 -8.52 -1.83
C ILE A 292 -14.96 -9.02 -1.05
N ARG A 293 -14.88 -8.72 0.25
CA ARG A 293 -13.81 -9.20 1.13
C ARG A 293 -13.73 -10.73 1.19
N ALA A 294 -14.88 -11.41 1.30
CA ALA A 294 -14.92 -12.88 1.31
C ALA A 294 -14.35 -13.47 0.02
N ARG A 295 -14.66 -12.87 -1.15
CA ARG A 295 -14.06 -13.28 -2.42
C ARG A 295 -12.55 -13.02 -2.47
N PHE A 296 -12.10 -11.88 -1.93
CA PHE A 296 -10.67 -11.57 -1.82
C PHE A 296 -9.95 -12.62 -0.96
N TRP A 297 -10.46 -12.92 0.23
CA TRP A 297 -9.85 -13.90 1.11
C TRP A 297 -9.86 -15.31 0.52
N LYS A 298 -10.91 -15.67 -0.22
CA LYS A 298 -10.94 -16.94 -0.96
C LYS A 298 -9.84 -17.01 -2.02
N ALA A 299 -9.61 -15.94 -2.76
CA ALA A 299 -8.54 -15.87 -3.76
C ALA A 299 -7.14 -15.90 -3.09
N PHE A 300 -6.98 -15.19 -1.98
CA PHE A 300 -5.77 -15.19 -1.15
C PHE A 300 -5.46 -16.62 -0.67
N ASP A 301 -6.43 -17.29 -0.03
CA ASP A 301 -6.24 -18.63 0.54
C ASP A 301 -5.90 -19.65 -0.55
N ALA A 302 -6.58 -19.60 -1.70
CA ALA A 302 -6.28 -20.47 -2.85
C ALA A 302 -4.87 -20.22 -3.42
N PHE A 303 -4.45 -18.97 -3.52
CA PHE A 303 -3.11 -18.60 -3.99
C PHE A 303 -2.02 -19.10 -3.04
N VAL A 304 -2.21 -18.94 -1.74
CA VAL A 304 -1.24 -19.39 -0.74
C VAL A 304 -1.15 -20.92 -0.76
N ALA A 305 -2.28 -21.64 -0.72
CA ALA A 305 -2.32 -23.10 -0.73
C ALA A 305 -1.61 -23.71 -1.97
N ALA A 306 -1.74 -23.10 -3.14
CA ALA A 306 -1.07 -23.54 -4.36
C ALA A 306 0.47 -23.39 -4.32
N GLY A 307 1.03 -22.79 -3.29
CA GLY A 307 2.48 -22.61 -3.12
C GLY A 307 3.13 -23.55 -2.13
N VAL A 308 2.36 -24.39 -1.47
CA VAL A 308 2.82 -25.36 -0.46
C VAL A 308 3.15 -26.73 -1.08
N ASN A 309 2.88 -26.92 -2.39
CA ASN A 309 3.17 -28.13 -3.15
C ASN A 309 4.52 -28.07 -3.87
#